data_5cf9e4d4febf5c8707fddf077c2b31a1
#
_entry.id   5cf9e4d4febf5c8707fddf077c2b31a1
#
_cell.length_a   1.000
_cell.length_b   1.000
_cell.length_c   1.000
_cell.angle_alpha   90.00
_cell.angle_beta   90.00
_cell.angle_gamma   90.00
#
_symmetry.space_group_name_H-M   'P 1'
#
loop_
_entity.id
_entity.type
_entity.pdbx_description
1 polymer ?
#
loop_
_entity_poly.entity_id
_entity_poly.type
_entity_poly.pdbx_seq_one_letter_code
_entity_poly.pdbx_strand_id
1 'polypeptide(L)'
;LTQQLEELPSREEMLTLLSSARYTGLLLDLSRWILARGWQPFLDEKAREKMASNIMPFSVTQLDRTWAELMEAFPAERDLSAQEYVDQRYRLLRNLYTGIGFASLYNFDERNSFRLPWADLVHGIDDLLMLNHLLPLVDMLENEEKEQLERWLHRQERSILHAMDQTRAISVETQPYWREK
;
A
#
# COMPACT_ATOMS: atom_id res chain seq x y z
N LEU A 1 17.81 11.36 -11.61
CA LEU A 1 16.86 10.26 -11.95
C LEU A 1 17.47 9.29 -12.97
N THR A 2 18.12 9.77 -14.04
CA THR A 2 18.70 8.92 -15.09
C THR A 2 19.83 8.02 -14.55
N GLN A 3 20.68 8.53 -13.68
CA GLN A 3 21.76 7.77 -13.04
C GLN A 3 21.27 6.68 -12.08
N GLN A 4 20.13 6.89 -11.41
CA GLN A 4 19.54 5.88 -10.50
C GLN A 4 18.81 4.76 -11.25
N LEU A 5 18.36 5.00 -12.48
CA LEU A 5 17.73 3.98 -13.32
C LEU A 5 18.74 3.01 -13.95
N GLU A 6 19.99 3.46 -14.14
CA GLU A 6 21.09 2.61 -14.63
C GLU A 6 21.57 1.59 -13.57
N GLU A 7 21.30 1.81 -12.30
CA GLU A 7 21.65 0.90 -11.19
C GLU A 7 20.57 -0.17 -10.91
N LEU A 8 19.39 -0.06 -11.52
CA LEU A 8 18.36 -1.07 -11.34
C LEU A 8 18.62 -2.27 -12.26
N PRO A 9 18.52 -3.51 -11.72
CA PRO A 9 18.68 -4.70 -12.54
C PRO A 9 17.63 -4.73 -13.66
N SER A 10 18.05 -5.15 -14.85
CA SER A 10 17.15 -5.34 -15.97
C SER A 10 16.05 -6.37 -15.63
N ARG A 11 14.94 -6.34 -16.35
CA ARG A 11 13.86 -7.33 -16.18
C ARG A 11 14.37 -8.77 -16.32
N GLU A 12 15.31 -9.00 -17.24
CA GLU A 12 15.88 -10.32 -17.49
C GLU A 12 16.77 -10.79 -16.33
N GLU A 13 17.58 -9.92 -15.76
CA GLU A 13 18.38 -10.19 -14.56
C GLU A 13 17.50 -10.48 -13.35
N MET A 14 16.41 -9.71 -13.17
CA MET A 14 15.42 -9.94 -12.12
C MET A 14 14.74 -11.31 -12.27
N LEU A 15 14.27 -11.66 -13.48
CA LEU A 15 13.64 -12.95 -13.75
C LEU A 15 14.62 -14.10 -13.55
N THR A 16 15.87 -13.94 -13.96
CA THR A 16 16.95 -14.92 -13.76
C THR A 16 17.21 -15.13 -12.27
N LEU A 17 17.29 -14.06 -11.50
CA LEU A 17 17.45 -14.14 -10.04
C LEU A 17 16.27 -14.86 -9.38
N LEU A 18 15.04 -14.46 -9.70
CA LEU A 18 13.82 -15.03 -9.09
C LEU A 18 13.59 -16.51 -9.45
N SER A 19 14.04 -16.95 -10.64
CA SER A 19 13.99 -18.36 -11.07
C SER A 19 15.22 -19.18 -10.66
N SER A 20 16.19 -18.57 -9.99
CA SER A 20 17.41 -19.26 -9.58
C SER A 20 17.18 -20.25 -8.43
N ALA A 21 17.98 -21.33 -8.42
CA ALA A 21 18.00 -22.26 -7.30
C ALA A 21 18.39 -21.60 -5.97
N ARG A 22 19.19 -20.52 -6.02
CA ARG A 22 19.58 -19.73 -4.84
C ARG A 22 18.39 -19.01 -4.22
N TYR A 23 17.53 -18.38 -5.05
CA TYR A 23 16.32 -17.71 -4.56
C TYR A 23 15.31 -18.72 -4.00
N THR A 24 15.09 -19.83 -4.71
CA THR A 24 14.24 -20.92 -4.22
C THR A 24 14.77 -21.51 -2.90
N GLY A 25 16.08 -21.71 -2.79
CA GLY A 25 16.75 -22.16 -1.56
C GLY A 25 16.50 -21.19 -0.40
N LEU A 26 16.66 -19.88 -0.62
CA LEU A 26 16.38 -18.85 0.39
C LEU A 26 14.92 -18.89 0.88
N LEU A 27 13.96 -19.03 -0.03
CA LEU A 27 12.54 -19.14 0.35
C LEU A 27 12.24 -20.40 1.16
N LEU A 28 12.84 -21.53 0.79
CA LEU A 28 12.70 -22.79 1.51
C LEU A 28 13.34 -22.72 2.91
N ASP A 29 14.52 -22.14 3.02
CA ASP A 29 15.22 -21.97 4.30
C ASP A 29 14.45 -21.02 5.22
N LEU A 30 13.93 -19.91 4.69
CA LEU A 30 13.07 -18.99 5.44
C LEU A 30 11.78 -19.68 5.91
N SER A 31 11.13 -20.42 5.02
CA SER A 31 9.93 -21.19 5.35
C SER A 31 10.20 -22.22 6.44
N ARG A 32 11.32 -22.95 6.33
CA ARG A 32 11.75 -23.91 7.34
C ARG A 32 12.03 -23.23 8.69
N TRP A 33 12.70 -22.09 8.67
CA TRP A 33 13.00 -21.31 9.88
C TRP A 33 11.71 -20.82 10.54
N ILE A 34 10.73 -20.35 9.76
CA ILE A 34 9.40 -19.95 10.26
C ILE A 34 8.68 -21.13 10.89
N LEU A 35 8.56 -22.26 10.18
CA LEU A 35 7.87 -23.47 10.65
C LEU A 35 8.52 -24.06 11.91
N ALA A 36 9.84 -24.05 11.96
CA ALA A 36 10.61 -24.51 13.14
C ALA A 36 10.63 -23.50 14.29
N ARG A 37 9.96 -22.34 14.15
CA ARG A 37 9.99 -21.24 15.13
C ARG A 37 11.43 -20.82 15.47
N GLY A 38 12.28 -20.70 14.44
CA GLY A 38 13.70 -20.40 14.58
C GLY A 38 14.02 -19.07 15.27
N TRP A 39 13.02 -18.18 15.46
CA TRP A 39 13.17 -16.95 16.24
C TRP A 39 13.12 -17.19 17.77
N GLN A 40 12.58 -18.32 18.25
CA GLN A 40 12.38 -18.54 19.70
C GLN A 40 13.68 -18.44 20.53
N PRO A 41 14.84 -18.94 20.06
CA PRO A 41 16.09 -18.81 20.81
C PRO A 41 16.56 -17.36 21.01
N PHE A 42 16.10 -16.42 20.17
CA PHE A 42 16.49 -15.02 20.20
C PHE A 42 15.54 -14.16 21.05
N LEU A 43 14.48 -14.74 21.63
CA LEU A 43 13.55 -14.02 22.47
C LEU A 43 14.03 -14.05 23.92
N ASP A 44 14.05 -12.88 24.55
CA ASP A 44 14.15 -12.78 26.01
C ASP A 44 12.82 -13.22 26.68
N GLU A 45 12.83 -13.32 28.01
CA GLU A 45 11.66 -13.77 28.78
C GLU A 45 10.46 -12.85 28.59
N LYS A 46 10.67 -11.52 28.59
CA LYS A 46 9.63 -10.52 28.36
C LYS A 46 8.99 -10.64 26.98
N ALA A 47 9.80 -10.91 25.95
CA ALA A 47 9.28 -11.12 24.59
C ALA A 47 8.48 -12.42 24.48
N ARG A 48 8.90 -13.50 25.18
CA ARG A 48 8.15 -14.78 25.25
C ARG A 48 6.80 -14.60 25.94
N GLU A 49 6.75 -13.89 27.06
CA GLU A 49 5.51 -13.56 27.75
C GLU A 49 4.56 -12.76 26.85
N LYS A 50 5.08 -11.74 26.15
CA LYS A 50 4.28 -10.99 25.18
C LYS A 50 3.74 -11.85 24.04
N MET A 51 4.53 -12.77 23.51
CA MET A 51 4.09 -13.68 22.46
C MET A 51 3.07 -14.72 22.96
N ALA A 52 3.04 -15.05 24.25
CA ALA A 52 2.06 -15.92 24.88
C ALA A 52 0.76 -15.18 25.25
N SER A 53 0.76 -13.85 25.23
CA SER A 53 -0.42 -13.04 25.57
C SER A 53 -1.48 -13.09 24.47
N ASN A 54 -2.72 -12.70 24.84
CA ASN A 54 -3.81 -12.60 23.86
C ASN A 54 -3.46 -11.56 22.78
N ILE A 55 -3.51 -11.97 21.52
CA ILE A 55 -3.19 -11.15 20.34
C ILE A 55 -4.22 -10.02 20.10
N MET A 56 -5.47 -10.16 20.58
CA MET A 56 -6.53 -9.18 20.29
C MET A 56 -6.20 -7.76 20.76
N PRO A 57 -5.77 -7.50 22.02
CA PRO A 57 -5.43 -6.15 22.45
C PRO A 57 -4.26 -5.54 21.64
N PHE A 58 -3.32 -6.39 21.23
CA PHE A 58 -2.21 -5.95 20.38
C PHE A 58 -2.70 -5.58 18.97
N SER A 59 -3.58 -6.40 18.36
CA SER A 59 -4.13 -6.10 17.04
C SER A 59 -4.93 -4.81 17.02
N VAL A 60 -5.79 -4.58 18.02
CA VAL A 60 -6.55 -3.32 18.17
C VAL A 60 -5.59 -2.12 18.26
N THR A 61 -4.57 -2.22 19.11
CA THR A 61 -3.58 -1.12 19.27
C THR A 61 -2.87 -0.80 17.95
N GLN A 62 -2.48 -1.81 17.17
CA GLN A 62 -1.79 -1.59 15.90
C GLN A 62 -2.74 -1.03 14.83
N LEU A 63 -3.96 -1.53 14.76
CA LEU A 63 -4.99 -1.05 13.84
C LEU A 63 -5.40 0.40 14.17
N ASP A 64 -5.60 0.73 15.43
CA ASP A 64 -5.89 2.10 15.88
C ASP A 64 -4.77 3.07 15.53
N ARG A 65 -3.52 2.65 15.71
CA ARG A 65 -2.36 3.48 15.37
C ARG A 65 -2.32 3.79 13.87
N THR A 66 -2.43 2.76 13.02
CA THR A 66 -2.38 2.97 11.57
C THR A 66 -3.61 3.71 11.06
N TRP A 67 -4.76 3.55 11.70
CA TRP A 67 -5.98 4.31 11.45
C TRP A 67 -5.81 5.80 11.77
N ALA A 68 -5.24 6.13 12.93
CA ALA A 68 -4.97 7.53 13.30
C ALA A 68 -4.04 8.21 12.29
N GLU A 69 -3.00 7.49 11.83
CA GLU A 69 -2.09 7.97 10.77
C GLU A 69 -2.83 8.22 9.44
N LEU A 70 -3.86 7.43 9.11
CA LEU A 70 -4.70 7.64 7.92
C LEU A 70 -5.61 8.86 8.09
N MET A 71 -6.26 9.02 9.22
CA MET A 71 -7.14 10.17 9.48
C MET A 71 -6.38 11.50 9.42
N GLU A 72 -5.12 11.52 9.86
CA GLU A 72 -4.25 12.67 9.71
C GLU A 72 -3.86 12.91 8.23
N ALA A 73 -3.61 11.84 7.48
CA ALA A 73 -3.15 11.91 6.09
C ALA A 73 -4.27 12.26 5.10
N PHE A 74 -5.50 11.87 5.40
CA PHE A 74 -6.67 12.02 4.54
C PHE A 74 -7.79 12.83 5.23
N PRO A 75 -7.56 14.13 5.47
CA PRO A 75 -8.55 15.00 6.11
C PRO A 75 -9.85 15.08 5.28
N ALA A 76 -11.00 15.07 5.94
CA ALA A 76 -12.30 15.15 5.28
C ALA A 76 -12.61 16.56 4.73
N GLU A 77 -11.99 17.59 5.32
CA GLU A 77 -12.41 18.98 5.17
C GLU A 77 -11.87 19.66 3.90
N ARG A 78 -10.92 19.05 3.20
CA ARG A 78 -10.33 19.64 1.99
C ARG A 78 -9.97 18.59 0.94
N ASP A 79 -9.97 18.99 -0.32
CA ASP A 79 -9.47 18.19 -1.40
C ASP A 79 -7.94 18.07 -1.33
N LEU A 80 -7.41 16.97 -1.84
CA LEU A 80 -6.00 16.68 -1.93
C LEU A 80 -5.55 16.79 -3.38
N SER A 81 -4.35 17.33 -3.59
CA SER A 81 -3.68 17.31 -4.90
C SER A 81 -3.18 15.90 -5.23
N ALA A 82 -2.89 15.66 -6.52
CA ALA A 82 -2.30 14.41 -6.98
C ALA A 82 -1.02 14.06 -6.19
N GLN A 83 -0.15 15.04 -5.97
CA GLN A 83 1.10 14.83 -5.23
C GLN A 83 0.86 14.47 -3.77
N GLU A 84 -0.11 15.12 -3.10
CA GLU A 84 -0.46 14.80 -1.72
C GLU A 84 -0.99 13.36 -1.60
N TYR A 85 -1.81 12.90 -2.55
CA TYR A 85 -2.24 11.51 -2.59
C TYR A 85 -1.07 10.54 -2.75
N VAL A 86 -0.16 10.81 -3.68
CA VAL A 86 1.04 9.98 -3.92
C VAL A 86 1.93 9.89 -2.67
N ASP A 87 2.13 11.00 -1.97
CA ASP A 87 2.94 11.06 -0.76
C ASP A 87 2.35 10.21 0.39
N GLN A 88 1.04 9.98 0.39
CA GLN A 88 0.37 9.17 1.42
C GLN A 88 0.29 7.67 1.09
N ARG A 89 0.73 7.24 -0.10
CA ARG A 89 0.65 5.84 -0.55
C ARG A 89 1.20 4.85 0.48
N TYR A 90 2.34 5.16 1.10
CA TYR A 90 2.95 4.28 2.11
C TYR A 90 2.06 4.10 3.35
N ARG A 91 1.41 5.17 3.84
CA ARG A 91 0.50 5.10 5.00
C ARG A 91 -0.72 4.25 4.69
N LEU A 92 -1.28 4.39 3.49
CA LEU A 92 -2.38 3.53 3.00
C LEU A 92 -1.99 2.06 2.98
N LEU A 93 -0.90 1.72 2.31
CA LEU A 93 -0.42 0.35 2.23
C LEU A 93 -0.12 -0.23 3.61
N ARG A 94 0.49 0.55 4.49
CA ARG A 94 0.78 0.12 5.86
C ARG A 94 -0.49 -0.23 6.64
N ASN A 95 -1.55 0.58 6.54
CA ASN A 95 -2.83 0.26 7.17
C ASN A 95 -3.45 -1.01 6.58
N LEU A 96 -3.51 -1.12 5.24
CA LEU A 96 -4.07 -2.29 4.56
C LEU A 96 -3.32 -3.59 4.93
N TYR A 97 -2.00 -3.57 4.92
CA TYR A 97 -1.19 -4.74 5.29
C TYR A 97 -1.28 -5.07 6.78
N THR A 98 -1.41 -4.07 7.65
CA THR A 98 -1.69 -4.30 9.07
C THR A 98 -3.02 -5.03 9.23
N GLY A 99 -4.07 -4.59 8.52
CA GLY A 99 -5.37 -5.28 8.51
C GLY A 99 -5.30 -6.71 7.95
N ILE A 100 -4.51 -6.93 6.90
CA ILE A 100 -4.28 -8.28 6.35
C ILE A 100 -3.57 -9.17 7.37
N GLY A 101 -2.57 -8.64 8.08
CA GLY A 101 -1.82 -9.39 9.10
C GLY A 101 -2.69 -9.93 10.24
N PHE A 102 -3.76 -9.19 10.58
CA PHE A 102 -4.72 -9.60 11.63
C PHE A 102 -6.04 -10.14 11.07
N ALA A 103 -6.10 -10.42 9.78
CA ALA A 103 -7.35 -10.76 9.07
C ALA A 103 -8.11 -11.94 9.68
N SER A 104 -7.39 -12.94 10.21
CA SER A 104 -8.00 -14.15 10.82
C SER A 104 -8.69 -13.91 12.16
N LEU A 105 -8.51 -12.74 12.76
CA LEU A 105 -9.07 -12.40 14.07
C LEU A 105 -10.46 -11.74 13.96
N TYR A 106 -10.88 -11.32 12.77
CA TYR A 106 -12.05 -10.47 12.55
C TYR A 106 -12.98 -11.06 11.49
N ASN A 107 -14.25 -10.63 11.54
CA ASN A 107 -15.25 -11.01 10.55
C ASN A 107 -14.84 -10.57 9.15
N PHE A 108 -15.07 -11.43 8.14
CA PHE A 108 -14.66 -11.20 6.76
C PHE A 108 -15.42 -10.03 6.12
N ASP A 109 -16.73 -9.96 6.30
CA ASP A 109 -17.57 -8.96 5.63
C ASP A 109 -17.35 -7.56 6.19
N GLU A 110 -17.30 -7.41 7.51
CA GLU A 110 -17.02 -6.15 8.20
C GLU A 110 -15.64 -5.60 7.82
N ARG A 111 -14.64 -6.48 7.85
CA ARG A 111 -13.27 -6.15 7.44
C ARG A 111 -13.20 -5.71 5.98
N ASN A 112 -13.89 -6.40 5.06
CA ASN A 112 -13.89 -6.05 3.64
C ASN A 112 -14.64 -4.74 3.37
N SER A 113 -15.77 -4.50 4.02
CA SER A 113 -16.51 -3.23 3.90
C SER A 113 -15.64 -2.03 4.28
N PHE A 114 -14.82 -2.18 5.32
CA PHE A 114 -13.84 -1.16 5.70
C PHE A 114 -12.69 -1.06 4.70
N ARG A 115 -12.10 -2.19 4.29
CA ARG A 115 -10.86 -2.25 3.53
C ARG A 115 -11.01 -1.82 2.07
N LEU A 116 -12.12 -2.18 1.42
CA LEU A 116 -12.28 -1.99 -0.02
C LEU A 116 -12.14 -0.53 -0.46
N PRO A 117 -12.80 0.46 0.17
CA PRO A 117 -12.64 1.86 -0.23
C PRO A 117 -11.18 2.35 -0.09
N TRP A 118 -10.46 1.92 0.95
CA TRP A 118 -9.04 2.27 1.11
C TRP A 118 -8.14 1.60 0.06
N ALA A 119 -8.48 0.39 -0.39
CA ALA A 119 -7.77 -0.28 -1.47
C ALA A 119 -8.01 0.42 -2.82
N ASP A 120 -9.21 0.93 -3.06
CA ASP A 120 -9.55 1.70 -4.26
C ASP A 120 -8.75 3.01 -4.32
N LEU A 121 -8.48 3.65 -3.18
CA LEU A 121 -7.57 4.80 -3.13
C LEU A 121 -6.12 4.43 -3.54
N VAL A 122 -5.64 3.24 -3.17
CA VAL A 122 -4.31 2.78 -3.64
C VAL A 122 -4.30 2.62 -5.15
N HIS A 123 -5.35 2.04 -5.74
CA HIS A 123 -5.45 1.92 -7.20
C HIS A 123 -5.46 3.29 -7.88
N GLY A 124 -6.22 4.26 -7.35
CA GLY A 124 -6.20 5.64 -7.87
C GLY A 124 -4.81 6.28 -7.79
N ILE A 125 -4.05 6.05 -6.71
CA ILE A 125 -2.66 6.53 -6.60
C ILE A 125 -1.76 5.83 -7.63
N ASP A 126 -1.92 4.54 -7.85
CA ASP A 126 -1.15 3.79 -8.85
C ASP A 126 -1.46 4.31 -10.28
N ASP A 127 -2.71 4.68 -10.56
CA ASP A 127 -3.10 5.33 -11.81
C ASP A 127 -2.47 6.72 -11.97
N LEU A 128 -2.43 7.55 -10.92
CA LEU A 128 -1.73 8.84 -10.93
C LEU A 128 -0.23 8.68 -11.19
N LEU A 129 0.40 7.68 -10.55
CA LEU A 129 1.81 7.35 -10.81
C LEU A 129 2.04 6.91 -12.25
N MET A 130 1.11 6.13 -12.82
CA MET A 130 1.18 5.74 -14.23
C MET A 130 1.10 6.95 -15.16
N LEU A 131 0.19 7.91 -14.89
CA LEU A 131 0.12 9.15 -15.68
C LEU A 131 1.44 9.93 -15.60
N ASN A 132 2.05 10.01 -14.42
CA ASN A 132 3.35 10.67 -14.24
C ASN A 132 4.47 10.02 -15.06
N HIS A 133 4.42 8.70 -15.27
CA HIS A 133 5.37 8.00 -16.14
C HIS A 133 5.18 8.31 -17.63
N LEU A 134 4.02 8.80 -18.04
CA LEU A 134 3.75 9.19 -19.43
C LEU A 134 4.22 10.62 -19.72
N LEU A 135 4.39 11.48 -18.71
CA LEU A 135 4.80 12.88 -18.89
C LEU A 135 6.10 13.05 -19.70
N PRO A 136 7.18 12.27 -19.48
CA PRO A 136 8.40 12.38 -20.28
C PRO A 136 8.21 12.05 -21.77
N LEU A 137 7.17 11.25 -22.12
CA LEU A 137 6.87 10.89 -23.50
C LEU A 137 6.26 12.08 -24.28
N VAL A 138 5.63 13.01 -23.57
CA VAL A 138 5.04 14.23 -24.15
C VAL A 138 6.10 15.06 -24.88
N ASP A 139 7.31 15.14 -24.31
CA ASP A 139 8.41 15.92 -24.90
C ASP A 139 9.06 15.27 -26.13
N MET A 140 8.70 14.02 -26.41
CA MET A 140 9.17 13.26 -27.59
C MET A 140 8.24 13.39 -28.79
N LEU A 141 7.07 14.03 -28.63
CA LEU A 141 6.04 14.15 -29.67
C LEU A 141 6.12 15.48 -30.41
N GLU A 142 5.58 15.52 -31.65
CA GLU A 142 5.39 16.74 -32.41
C GLU A 142 4.27 17.60 -31.82
N ASN A 143 4.24 18.90 -32.14
CA ASN A 143 3.40 19.89 -31.45
C ASN A 143 1.91 19.52 -31.37
N GLU A 144 1.31 19.00 -32.45
CA GLU A 144 -0.12 18.65 -32.46
C GLU A 144 -0.41 17.43 -31.59
N GLU A 145 0.39 16.39 -31.68
CA GLU A 145 0.29 15.16 -30.86
C GLU A 145 0.58 15.45 -29.41
N LYS A 146 1.58 16.31 -29.13
CA LYS A 146 1.93 16.79 -27.80
C LYS A 146 0.72 17.43 -27.13
N GLU A 147 0.08 18.41 -27.78
CA GLU A 147 -1.09 19.09 -27.21
C GLU A 147 -2.28 18.14 -26.97
N GLN A 148 -2.47 17.14 -27.86
CA GLN A 148 -3.53 16.15 -27.67
C GLN A 148 -3.25 15.27 -26.46
N LEU A 149 -2.03 14.78 -26.29
CA LEU A 149 -1.64 13.95 -25.14
C LEU A 149 -1.72 14.73 -23.84
N GLU A 150 -1.20 15.96 -23.78
CA GLU A 150 -1.30 16.83 -22.60
C GLU A 150 -2.76 17.04 -22.17
N ARG A 151 -3.64 17.36 -23.12
CA ARG A 151 -5.08 17.53 -22.85
C ARG A 151 -5.73 16.24 -22.34
N TRP A 152 -5.28 15.09 -22.85
CA TRP A 152 -5.76 13.79 -22.40
C TRP A 152 -5.27 13.49 -20.97
N LEU A 153 -3.97 13.67 -20.68
CA LEU A 153 -3.38 13.47 -19.35
C LEU A 153 -4.08 14.32 -18.29
N HIS A 154 -4.29 15.60 -18.55
CA HIS A 154 -5.01 16.50 -17.62
C HIS A 154 -6.47 16.10 -17.40
N ARG A 155 -7.15 15.54 -18.41
CA ARG A 155 -8.51 15.03 -18.22
C ARG A 155 -8.51 13.76 -17.36
N GLN A 156 -7.57 12.85 -17.59
CA GLN A 156 -7.46 11.62 -16.81
C GLN A 156 -7.13 11.94 -15.34
N GLU A 157 -6.14 12.78 -15.10
CA GLU A 157 -5.78 13.21 -13.75
C GLU A 157 -6.97 13.77 -12.98
N ARG A 158 -7.72 14.70 -13.58
CA ARG A 158 -8.94 15.27 -12.95
C ARG A 158 -10.01 14.21 -12.69
N SER A 159 -10.19 13.27 -13.61
CA SER A 159 -11.17 12.19 -13.45
C SER A 159 -10.78 11.25 -12.30
N ILE A 160 -9.50 10.89 -12.21
CA ILE A 160 -8.97 10.05 -11.15
C ILE A 160 -9.11 10.76 -9.79
N LEU A 161 -8.67 12.02 -9.68
CA LEU A 161 -8.77 12.80 -8.44
C LEU A 161 -10.23 12.94 -7.98
N HIS A 162 -11.16 13.21 -8.89
CA HIS A 162 -12.57 13.28 -8.54
C HIS A 162 -13.12 11.96 -7.97
N ALA A 163 -12.78 10.83 -8.59
CA ALA A 163 -13.15 9.51 -8.09
C ALA A 163 -12.50 9.20 -6.72
N MET A 164 -11.23 9.57 -6.56
CA MET A 164 -10.51 9.39 -5.30
C MET A 164 -11.10 10.23 -4.17
N ASP A 165 -11.50 11.48 -4.42
CA ASP A 165 -12.12 12.33 -3.41
C ASP A 165 -13.48 11.77 -2.97
N GLN A 166 -14.28 11.22 -3.89
CA GLN A 166 -15.53 10.53 -3.54
C GLN A 166 -15.26 9.27 -2.69
N THR A 167 -14.30 8.48 -3.09
CA THR A 167 -13.90 7.26 -2.35
C THR A 167 -13.36 7.61 -0.97
N ARG A 168 -12.53 8.66 -0.87
CA ARG A 168 -12.00 9.17 0.40
C ARG A 168 -13.12 9.59 1.35
N ALA A 169 -14.10 10.33 0.87
CA ALA A 169 -15.24 10.75 1.69
C ALA A 169 -15.95 9.54 2.31
N ILE A 170 -16.20 8.49 1.53
CA ILE A 170 -16.79 7.24 2.03
C ILE A 170 -15.85 6.56 3.04
N SER A 171 -14.56 6.52 2.73
CA SER A 171 -13.55 5.82 3.54
C SER A 171 -13.41 6.40 4.94
N VAL A 172 -13.38 7.73 5.07
CA VAL A 172 -13.19 8.41 6.36
C VAL A 172 -14.44 8.32 7.26
N GLU A 173 -15.63 8.14 6.67
CA GLU A 173 -16.88 7.96 7.39
C GLU A 173 -17.10 6.51 7.84
N THR A 174 -16.39 5.54 7.23
CA THR A 174 -16.57 4.12 7.54
C THR A 174 -16.01 3.78 8.91
N GLN A 175 -16.82 3.15 9.75
CA GLN A 175 -16.42 2.75 11.11
C GLN A 175 -15.36 1.63 11.07
N PRO A 176 -14.32 1.70 11.90
CA PRO A 176 -13.32 0.65 12.04
C PRO A 176 -13.90 -0.63 12.62
N TYR A 177 -13.85 -1.74 11.87
CA TYR A 177 -14.41 -3.05 12.23
C TYR A 177 -13.84 -3.66 13.52
N TRP A 178 -12.63 -3.25 13.94
CA TRP A 178 -12.01 -3.76 15.18
C TRP A 178 -12.50 -3.06 16.45
N ARG A 179 -13.32 -2.03 16.31
CA ARG A 179 -13.95 -1.30 17.44
C ARG A 179 -15.38 -1.74 17.71
N GLU A 180 -15.97 -2.52 16.80
CA GLU A 180 -17.27 -3.11 17.03
C GLU A 180 -17.13 -4.26 18.03
N LYS A 181 -18.07 -4.34 18.98
CA LYS A 181 -18.08 -5.33 20.08
C LYS A 181 -18.87 -6.56 19.69
#